data_50e4d60cf314ad5819d49b4f7005a921
#
_entry.id   50e4d60cf314ad5819d49b4f7005a921
#
_cell.length_a   1.000
_cell.length_b   1.000
_cell.length_c   1.000
_cell.angle_alpha   90.00
_cell.angle_beta   90.00
_cell.angle_gamma   90.00
#
_symmetry.space_group_name_H-M   'P 1'
#
loop_
_entity.id
_entity.type
_entity.pdbx_description
1 polymer ?
#
loop_
_entity_poly.entity_id
_entity_poly.type
_entity_poly.pdbx_seq_one_letter_code
_entity_poly.pdbx_strand_id
1 'polypeptide(L)'
;MSDRWFDPEELEQLSRPTMDRALEAIEAGDLDGARELCEAMKHEWLMLHDLMAESVLGLISFVQDRLGDQGVAEAWEQTMQQGWRRHHDAINRLDRRAIVELLAATWRAHSGSGVGEHPGSFTITEDDEKVTFTMNPCGSGQRLVRKGLYESAGYGRTRAAHDWSYGREGFPLYCTHCSFMNEKLPIEWSGFPLYPSDPPEDFSIDPCTWYWYKDPAAIPDRHWERYGAVRHER
;
A
#
# COMPACT_ATOMS: atom_id res chain seq x y z
N MET A 1 48.28 -13.05 -6.45
CA MET A 1 47.51 -11.80 -6.60
C MET A 1 46.19 -12.00 -5.94
N SER A 2 45.73 -11.07 -5.09
CA SER A 2 44.47 -11.20 -4.36
C SER A 2 43.30 -11.08 -5.34
N ASP A 3 42.42 -12.08 -5.41
CA ASP A 3 41.20 -12.09 -6.21
C ASP A 3 40.07 -11.22 -5.56
N ARG A 4 40.47 -10.23 -4.77
CA ARG A 4 39.52 -9.34 -4.08
C ARG A 4 39.00 -8.28 -5.04
N TRP A 5 37.68 -8.14 -5.10
CA TRP A 5 36.99 -7.10 -5.91
C TRP A 5 36.95 -5.76 -5.19
N PHE A 6 36.96 -5.77 -3.86
CA PHE A 6 36.84 -4.57 -3.03
C PHE A 6 37.97 -4.54 -1.99
N ASP A 7 38.44 -3.36 -1.67
CA ASP A 7 39.28 -3.13 -0.52
C ASP A 7 38.47 -3.01 0.79
N PRO A 8 39.13 -2.98 1.96
CA PRO A 8 38.40 -2.90 3.24
C PRO A 8 37.62 -1.60 3.44
N GLU A 9 38.07 -0.47 2.89
CA GLU A 9 37.40 0.83 3.00
C GLU A 9 36.14 0.86 2.12
N GLU A 10 36.23 0.34 0.90
CA GLU A 10 35.08 0.15 0.01
C GLU A 10 34.02 -0.74 0.64
N LEU A 11 34.38 -1.84 1.29
CA LEU A 11 33.46 -2.73 1.98
C LEU A 11 32.79 -2.06 3.18
N GLU A 12 33.53 -1.24 3.92
CA GLU A 12 32.97 -0.44 5.00
C GLU A 12 31.93 0.55 4.46
N GLN A 13 32.23 1.28 3.39
CA GLN A 13 31.30 2.20 2.75
C GLN A 13 30.04 1.50 2.21
N LEU A 14 30.19 0.33 1.60
CA LEU A 14 29.06 -0.48 1.13
C LEU A 14 28.13 -0.96 2.25
N SER A 15 28.66 -1.14 3.46
CA SER A 15 27.84 -1.60 4.61
C SER A 15 27.11 -0.49 5.33
N ARG A 16 27.42 0.79 5.06
CA ARG A 16 26.84 1.94 5.75
C ARG A 16 25.48 2.32 5.17
N PRO A 17 24.46 2.58 6.02
CA PRO A 17 23.15 3.04 5.56
C PRO A 17 23.27 4.32 4.71
N THR A 18 22.58 4.35 3.58
CA THR A 18 22.65 5.47 2.63
C THR A 18 22.18 6.79 3.25
N MET A 19 21.20 6.75 4.17
CA MET A 19 20.75 7.93 4.91
C MET A 19 21.84 8.50 5.82
N ASP A 20 22.60 7.66 6.54
CA ASP A 20 23.67 8.11 7.42
C ASP A 20 24.78 8.78 6.62
N ARG A 21 25.12 8.21 5.46
CA ARG A 21 26.07 8.81 4.52
C ARG A 21 25.59 10.16 3.98
N ALA A 22 24.28 10.30 3.69
CA ALA A 22 23.69 11.56 3.24
C ALA A 22 23.76 12.64 4.33
N LEU A 23 23.48 12.27 5.58
CA LEU A 23 23.57 13.19 6.72
C LEU A 23 25.00 13.67 6.95
N GLU A 24 25.99 12.78 6.87
CA GLU A 24 27.40 13.17 6.97
C GLU A 24 27.85 14.09 5.83
N ALA A 25 27.40 13.82 4.59
CA ALA A 25 27.67 14.71 3.45
C ALA A 25 27.11 16.13 3.70
N ILE A 26 25.90 16.23 4.28
CA ILE A 26 25.32 17.52 4.69
C ILE A 26 26.20 18.21 5.75
N GLU A 27 26.61 17.47 6.78
CA GLU A 27 27.48 18.01 7.86
C GLU A 27 28.84 18.49 7.32
N ALA A 28 29.36 17.79 6.31
CA ALA A 28 30.59 18.18 5.63
C ALA A 28 30.41 19.34 4.62
N GLY A 29 29.19 19.77 4.36
CA GLY A 29 28.87 20.81 3.36
C GLY A 29 28.86 20.32 1.92
N ASP A 30 28.94 19.00 1.69
CA ASP A 30 28.83 18.36 0.37
C ASP A 30 27.36 18.15 0.00
N LEU A 31 26.71 19.21 -0.44
CA LEU A 31 25.28 19.19 -0.80
C LEU A 31 24.97 18.41 -2.09
N ASP A 32 25.94 18.33 -3.00
CA ASP A 32 25.76 17.56 -4.24
C ASP A 32 25.86 16.07 -3.96
N GLY A 33 26.84 15.61 -3.19
CA GLY A 33 26.95 14.23 -2.73
C GLY A 33 25.74 13.81 -1.88
N ALA A 34 25.26 14.69 -0.99
CA ALA A 34 24.05 14.43 -0.21
C ALA A 34 22.81 14.24 -1.10
N ARG A 35 22.65 15.03 -2.16
CA ARG A 35 21.55 14.89 -3.13
C ARG A 35 21.62 13.56 -3.87
N GLU A 36 22.80 13.17 -4.35
CA GLU A 36 22.99 11.88 -5.03
C GLU A 36 22.64 10.70 -4.13
N LEU A 37 23.04 10.75 -2.86
CA LEU A 37 22.69 9.72 -1.87
C LEU A 37 21.18 9.67 -1.58
N CYS A 38 20.49 10.82 -1.50
CA CYS A 38 19.04 10.86 -1.35
C CYS A 38 18.31 10.25 -2.58
N GLU A 39 18.80 10.50 -3.78
CA GLU A 39 18.24 9.88 -5.00
C GLU A 39 18.52 8.36 -5.02
N ALA A 40 19.73 7.92 -4.64
CA ALA A 40 20.07 6.50 -4.51
C ALA A 40 19.13 5.79 -3.52
N MET A 41 18.86 6.39 -2.37
CA MET A 41 17.97 5.83 -1.36
C MET A 41 16.53 5.64 -1.86
N LYS A 42 16.02 6.52 -2.73
CA LYS A 42 14.70 6.32 -3.36
C LYS A 42 14.68 5.05 -4.22
N HIS A 43 15.77 4.75 -4.93
CA HIS A 43 15.89 3.53 -5.74
C HIS A 43 16.04 2.27 -4.88
N GLU A 44 16.84 2.33 -3.80
CA GLU A 44 16.96 1.25 -2.83
C GLU A 44 15.59 0.90 -2.21
N TRP A 45 14.86 1.91 -1.79
CA TRP A 45 13.51 1.74 -1.24
C TRP A 45 12.56 1.13 -2.28
N LEU A 46 12.56 1.63 -3.52
CA LEU A 46 11.68 1.12 -4.58
C LEU A 46 11.98 -0.35 -4.90
N MET A 47 13.25 -0.73 -4.95
CA MET A 47 13.67 -2.12 -5.17
C MET A 47 13.13 -3.04 -4.07
N LEU A 48 13.27 -2.65 -2.81
CA LEU A 48 12.73 -3.42 -1.67
C LEU A 48 11.22 -3.49 -1.71
N HIS A 49 10.54 -2.37 -1.99
CA HIS A 49 9.09 -2.30 -2.10
C HIS A 49 8.57 -3.22 -3.22
N ASP A 50 9.16 -3.16 -4.42
CA ASP A 50 8.76 -3.99 -5.55
C ASP A 50 8.94 -5.48 -5.23
N LEU A 51 10.07 -5.86 -4.62
CA LEU A 51 10.33 -7.24 -4.21
C LEU A 51 9.29 -7.73 -3.18
N MET A 52 8.95 -6.92 -2.19
CA MET A 52 7.94 -7.28 -1.18
C MET A 52 6.55 -7.37 -1.79
N ALA A 53 6.15 -6.40 -2.61
CA ALA A 53 4.83 -6.38 -3.25
C ALA A 53 4.65 -7.58 -4.19
N GLU A 54 5.65 -7.90 -5.00
CA GLU A 54 5.63 -9.07 -5.88
C GLU A 54 5.66 -10.39 -5.11
N SER A 55 6.43 -10.47 -4.01
CA SER A 55 6.44 -11.66 -3.14
C SER A 55 5.06 -11.91 -2.53
N VAL A 56 4.37 -10.86 -2.06
CA VAL A 56 3.00 -10.97 -1.53
C VAL A 56 2.04 -11.40 -2.63
N LEU A 57 2.14 -10.81 -3.84
CA LEU A 57 1.31 -11.21 -4.97
C LEU A 57 1.55 -12.67 -5.37
N GLY A 58 2.80 -13.12 -5.40
CA GLY A 58 3.16 -14.51 -5.68
C GLY A 58 2.59 -15.48 -4.64
N LEU A 59 2.72 -15.15 -3.36
CA LEU A 59 2.16 -15.97 -2.27
C LEU A 59 0.63 -16.06 -2.34
N ILE A 60 -0.07 -14.95 -2.54
CA ILE A 60 -1.53 -14.97 -2.60
C ILE A 60 -2.05 -15.63 -3.88
N SER A 61 -1.31 -15.55 -4.99
CA SER A 61 -1.61 -16.28 -6.23
C SER A 61 -1.44 -17.79 -6.03
N PHE A 62 -0.37 -18.22 -5.33
CA PHE A 62 -0.18 -19.62 -4.96
C PHE A 62 -1.33 -20.14 -4.06
N VAL A 63 -1.81 -19.33 -3.11
CA VAL A 63 -2.98 -19.69 -2.28
C VAL A 63 -4.22 -19.87 -3.16
N GLN A 64 -4.47 -18.94 -4.09
CA GLN A 64 -5.59 -19.05 -5.02
C GLN A 64 -5.53 -20.34 -5.86
N ASP A 65 -4.35 -20.69 -6.35
CA ASP A 65 -4.18 -21.90 -7.19
C ASP A 65 -4.46 -23.19 -6.42
N ARG A 66 -4.22 -23.21 -5.13
CA ARG A 66 -4.44 -24.39 -4.28
C ARG A 66 -5.83 -24.45 -3.66
N LEU A 67 -6.38 -23.31 -3.29
CA LEU A 67 -7.56 -23.20 -2.44
C LEU A 67 -8.68 -22.33 -3.05
N GLY A 68 -8.46 -21.79 -4.26
CA GLY A 68 -9.42 -20.89 -4.91
C GLY A 68 -9.53 -19.53 -4.23
N ASP A 69 -10.52 -18.73 -4.65
CA ASP A 69 -10.78 -17.40 -4.11
C ASP A 69 -11.16 -17.43 -2.62
N GLN A 70 -11.80 -18.52 -2.16
CA GLN A 70 -12.09 -18.70 -0.74
C GLN A 70 -10.82 -18.76 0.10
N GLY A 71 -9.79 -19.48 -0.37
CA GLY A 71 -8.50 -19.53 0.31
C GLY A 71 -7.79 -18.18 0.36
N VAL A 72 -7.97 -17.36 -0.69
CA VAL A 72 -7.47 -15.96 -0.69
C VAL A 72 -8.14 -15.14 0.42
N ALA A 73 -9.46 -15.20 0.53
CA ALA A 73 -10.21 -14.51 1.57
C ALA A 73 -9.75 -14.94 2.97
N GLU A 74 -9.67 -16.25 3.24
CA GLU A 74 -9.22 -16.80 4.51
C GLU A 74 -7.78 -16.36 4.85
N ALA A 75 -6.88 -16.35 3.87
CA ALA A 75 -5.50 -15.91 4.06
C ALA A 75 -5.42 -14.43 4.47
N TRP A 76 -6.18 -13.56 3.81
CA TRP A 76 -6.22 -12.14 4.16
C TRP A 76 -6.88 -11.92 5.53
N GLU A 77 -8.03 -12.52 5.79
CA GLU A 77 -8.71 -12.39 7.09
C GLU A 77 -7.78 -12.81 8.23
N GLN A 78 -7.16 -13.97 8.15
CA GLN A 78 -6.26 -14.45 9.20
C GLN A 78 -5.03 -13.56 9.37
N THR A 79 -4.41 -13.16 8.26
CA THR A 79 -3.22 -12.29 8.29
C THR A 79 -3.54 -10.94 8.93
N MET A 80 -4.67 -10.34 8.57
CA MET A 80 -5.08 -9.03 9.08
C MET A 80 -5.53 -9.11 10.54
N GLN A 81 -6.25 -10.16 10.95
CA GLN A 81 -6.63 -10.39 12.35
C GLN A 81 -5.40 -10.51 13.26
N GLN A 82 -4.36 -11.19 12.82
CA GLN A 82 -3.15 -11.39 13.62
C GLN A 82 -2.22 -10.17 13.61
N GLY A 83 -2.01 -9.56 12.47
CA GLY A 83 -1.04 -8.50 12.27
C GLY A 83 -1.62 -7.10 12.35
N TRP A 84 -2.67 -6.84 11.58
CA TRP A 84 -3.20 -5.50 11.36
C TRP A 84 -4.12 -4.99 12.47
N ARG A 85 -4.83 -5.87 13.16
CA ARG A 85 -5.73 -5.50 14.26
C ARG A 85 -5.08 -4.57 15.28
N ARG A 86 -3.85 -4.86 15.68
CA ARG A 86 -3.07 -4.04 16.63
C ARG A 86 -2.84 -2.63 16.12
N HIS A 87 -2.55 -2.49 14.82
CA HIS A 87 -2.33 -1.17 14.19
C HIS A 87 -3.64 -0.40 14.09
N HIS A 88 -4.74 -1.05 13.73
CA HIS A 88 -6.06 -0.46 13.72
C HIS A 88 -6.43 0.09 15.11
N ASP A 89 -6.25 -0.69 16.17
CA ASP A 89 -6.53 -0.27 17.54
C ASP A 89 -5.63 0.90 17.99
N ALA A 90 -4.38 0.93 17.53
CA ALA A 90 -3.46 2.03 17.81
C ALA A 90 -3.86 3.31 17.06
N ILE A 91 -4.22 3.21 15.79
CA ILE A 91 -4.68 4.33 14.95
C ILE A 91 -5.92 4.98 15.57
N ASN A 92 -6.90 4.19 16.00
CA ASN A 92 -8.14 4.69 16.60
C ASN A 92 -7.96 5.44 17.93
N ARG A 93 -6.76 5.41 18.53
CA ARG A 93 -6.40 6.18 19.75
C ARG A 93 -5.77 7.53 19.44
N LEU A 94 -5.40 7.77 18.19
CA LEU A 94 -4.81 9.05 17.75
C LEU A 94 -5.90 10.12 17.59
N ASP A 95 -5.50 11.38 17.71
CA ASP A 95 -6.35 12.46 17.27
C ASP A 95 -6.51 12.47 15.73
N ARG A 96 -7.59 13.07 15.25
CA ARG A 96 -7.99 13.01 13.83
C ARG A 96 -6.93 13.57 12.90
N ARG A 97 -6.23 14.62 13.28
CA ARG A 97 -5.17 15.21 12.48
C ARG A 97 -3.96 14.29 12.40
N ALA A 98 -3.54 13.71 13.53
CA ALA A 98 -2.44 12.76 13.57
C ALA A 98 -2.72 11.51 12.71
N ILE A 99 -3.98 11.06 12.62
CA ILE A 99 -4.36 9.96 11.72
C ILE A 99 -4.13 10.35 10.25
N VAL A 100 -4.56 11.53 9.83
CA VAL A 100 -4.35 11.99 8.44
C VAL A 100 -2.86 12.13 8.12
N GLU A 101 -2.07 12.67 9.05
CA GLU A 101 -0.61 12.78 8.91
C GLU A 101 0.06 11.39 8.80
N LEU A 102 -0.39 10.42 9.61
CA LEU A 102 0.08 9.03 9.55
C LEU A 102 -0.30 8.36 8.21
N LEU A 103 -1.55 8.54 7.73
CA LEU A 103 -1.98 8.02 6.44
C LEU A 103 -1.15 8.63 5.30
N ALA A 104 -0.92 9.95 5.32
CA ALA A 104 -0.07 10.60 4.34
C ALA A 104 1.37 10.05 4.35
N ALA A 105 1.94 9.82 5.55
CA ALA A 105 3.25 9.20 5.69
C ALA A 105 3.28 7.77 5.13
N THR A 106 2.25 6.97 5.44
CA THR A 106 2.10 5.61 4.92
C THR A 106 2.02 5.60 3.39
N TRP A 107 1.23 6.50 2.80
CA TRP A 107 1.12 6.60 1.34
C TRP A 107 2.42 7.06 0.68
N ARG A 108 3.17 7.98 1.29
CA ARG A 108 4.52 8.35 0.79
C ARG A 108 5.48 7.17 0.81
N ALA A 109 5.44 6.38 1.87
CA ALA A 109 6.32 5.22 2.02
C ALA A 109 5.89 4.02 1.16
N HIS A 110 4.59 3.84 0.90
CA HIS A 110 4.06 2.67 0.21
C HIS A 110 3.78 2.92 -1.27
N SER A 111 3.10 4.00 -1.61
CA SER A 111 2.53 4.19 -2.95
C SER A 111 2.99 5.45 -3.67
N GLY A 112 3.74 6.32 -3.01
CA GLY A 112 4.13 7.63 -3.51
C GLY A 112 5.56 7.69 -4.07
N SER A 113 6.16 6.56 -4.46
CA SER A 113 7.49 6.56 -5.07
C SER A 113 7.47 7.24 -6.43
N GLY A 114 8.07 8.43 -6.52
CA GLY A 114 8.20 9.21 -7.75
C GLY A 114 9.35 8.79 -8.66
N VAL A 115 9.97 7.60 -8.45
CA VAL A 115 11.13 7.12 -9.20
C VAL A 115 10.85 5.82 -9.93
N GLY A 116 11.72 5.48 -10.87
CA GLY A 116 11.66 4.26 -11.66
C GLY A 116 10.62 4.28 -12.77
N GLU A 117 10.49 3.16 -13.47
CA GLU A 117 9.44 2.94 -14.44
C GLU A 117 8.10 2.78 -13.72
N HIS A 118 7.04 3.42 -14.21
CA HIS A 118 5.72 3.43 -13.59
C HIS A 118 5.70 4.02 -12.17
N PRO A 119 6.16 5.27 -11.96
CA PRO A 119 6.18 5.88 -10.64
C PRO A 119 4.76 6.01 -10.07
N GLY A 120 4.64 5.93 -8.75
CA GLY A 120 3.42 6.24 -8.02
C GLY A 120 3.40 7.70 -7.58
N SER A 121 2.22 8.26 -7.47
CA SER A 121 2.00 9.58 -6.87
C SER A 121 0.61 9.67 -6.26
N PHE A 122 0.40 10.65 -5.41
CA PHE A 122 -0.94 10.95 -4.89
C PHE A 122 -1.09 12.42 -4.56
N THR A 123 -2.34 12.85 -4.54
CA THR A 123 -2.75 14.17 -4.08
C THR A 123 -3.66 14.04 -2.87
N ILE A 124 -3.70 15.06 -2.02
CA ILE A 124 -4.59 15.13 -0.87
C ILE A 124 -5.45 16.36 -1.02
N THR A 125 -6.76 16.20 -0.84
CA THR A 125 -7.72 17.31 -0.75
C THR A 125 -8.55 17.15 0.51
N GLU A 126 -9.09 18.25 1.02
CA GLU A 126 -9.93 18.27 2.21
C GLU A 126 -11.16 19.12 1.95
N ASP A 127 -12.33 18.63 2.40
CA ASP A 127 -13.57 19.37 2.47
C ASP A 127 -14.12 19.32 3.92
N ASP A 128 -15.35 19.80 4.14
CA ASP A 128 -15.94 19.84 5.47
C ASP A 128 -16.18 18.44 6.07
N GLU A 129 -16.36 17.42 5.24
CA GLU A 129 -16.74 16.07 5.66
C GLU A 129 -15.55 15.11 5.72
N LYS A 130 -14.58 15.24 4.82
CA LYS A 130 -13.52 14.23 4.65
C LYS A 130 -12.21 14.79 4.11
N VAL A 131 -11.16 14.00 4.29
CA VAL A 131 -9.90 14.10 3.55
C VAL A 131 -9.88 13.01 2.48
N THR A 132 -9.55 13.38 1.26
CA THR A 132 -9.50 12.49 0.10
C THR A 132 -8.06 12.32 -0.36
N PHE A 133 -7.62 11.09 -0.47
CA PHE A 133 -6.33 10.70 -1.05
C PHE A 133 -6.58 10.10 -2.43
N THR A 134 -6.06 10.73 -3.47
CA THR A 134 -6.20 10.26 -4.85
C THR A 134 -4.86 9.79 -5.36
N MET A 135 -4.71 8.49 -5.59
CA MET A 135 -3.50 7.87 -6.16
C MET A 135 -3.51 8.06 -7.68
N ASN A 136 -2.46 8.68 -8.23
CA ASN A 136 -2.35 9.07 -9.63
C ASN A 136 -1.04 8.60 -10.30
N PRO A 137 -0.85 7.31 -10.51
CA PRO A 137 -1.50 6.11 -9.98
C PRO A 137 -0.87 5.65 -8.65
N CYS A 138 -1.45 4.60 -8.05
CA CYS A 138 -0.84 3.91 -6.92
C CYS A 138 0.50 3.24 -7.35
N GLY A 139 1.57 3.56 -6.64
CA GLY A 139 2.91 3.02 -6.88
C GLY A 139 3.12 1.59 -6.36
N SER A 140 2.06 0.92 -5.89
CA SER A 140 2.09 -0.47 -5.44
C SER A 140 1.18 -1.34 -6.32
N GLY A 141 -0.07 -1.58 -5.98
CA GLY A 141 -0.94 -2.50 -6.72
C GLY A 141 -1.11 -2.15 -8.20
N GLN A 142 -1.36 -0.88 -8.54
CA GLN A 142 -1.43 -0.45 -9.93
C GLN A 142 -0.08 -0.56 -10.65
N ARG A 143 1.03 -0.34 -9.93
CA ARG A 143 2.36 -0.54 -10.49
C ARG A 143 2.59 -1.98 -10.93
N LEU A 144 2.15 -2.98 -10.16
CA LEU A 144 2.24 -4.40 -10.56
C LEU A 144 1.46 -4.69 -11.84
N VAL A 145 0.28 -4.07 -12.00
CA VAL A 145 -0.52 -4.18 -13.24
C VAL A 145 0.19 -3.50 -14.41
N ARG A 146 0.68 -2.27 -14.22
CA ARG A 146 1.36 -1.50 -15.26
C ARG A 146 2.68 -2.10 -15.71
N LYS A 147 3.35 -2.85 -14.84
CA LYS A 147 4.53 -3.69 -15.18
C LYS A 147 4.15 -4.95 -15.97
N GLY A 148 2.86 -5.23 -16.18
CA GLY A 148 2.39 -6.43 -16.89
C GLY A 148 2.66 -7.73 -16.16
N LEU A 149 2.84 -7.71 -14.82
CA LEU A 149 3.24 -8.91 -14.06
C LEU A 149 2.13 -9.96 -13.99
N TYR A 150 0.86 -9.56 -14.04
CA TYR A 150 -0.27 -10.49 -14.05
C TYR A 150 -0.28 -11.37 -15.31
N GLU A 151 0.10 -10.79 -16.43
CA GLU A 151 0.14 -11.47 -17.73
C GLU A 151 1.48 -12.21 -17.92
N SER A 152 2.60 -11.59 -17.60
CA SER A 152 3.94 -12.13 -17.87
C SER A 152 4.37 -13.23 -16.90
N ALA A 153 3.98 -13.11 -15.61
CA ALA A 153 4.29 -14.08 -14.56
C ALA A 153 3.09 -14.99 -14.21
N GLY A 154 1.91 -14.74 -14.80
CA GLY A 154 0.70 -15.53 -14.55
C GLY A 154 0.12 -15.34 -13.15
N TYR A 155 0.30 -14.17 -12.53
CA TYR A 155 -0.26 -13.90 -11.21
C TYR A 155 -1.79 -13.81 -11.24
N GLY A 156 -2.41 -14.17 -10.11
CA GLY A 156 -3.85 -14.35 -10.02
C GLY A 156 -4.67 -13.04 -10.00
N ARG A 157 -5.85 -13.16 -10.58
CA ARG A 157 -6.98 -12.23 -10.44
C ARG A 157 -8.16 -12.99 -9.87
N THR A 158 -9.13 -12.33 -9.24
CA THR A 158 -10.33 -13.02 -8.73
C THR A 158 -11.05 -13.76 -9.83
N ARG A 159 -11.47 -15.00 -9.56
CA ARG A 159 -12.16 -15.90 -10.51
C ARG A 159 -13.67 -15.67 -10.53
N ALA A 160 -14.17 -14.93 -9.54
CA ALA A 160 -15.55 -14.50 -9.43
C ALA A 160 -15.64 -13.11 -8.78
N ALA A 161 -16.81 -12.50 -8.84
CA ALA A 161 -17.13 -11.29 -8.11
C ALA A 161 -17.37 -11.60 -6.62
N HIS A 162 -16.70 -10.87 -5.74
CA HIS A 162 -16.83 -10.99 -4.28
C HIS A 162 -17.03 -9.61 -3.64
N ASP A 163 -17.56 -9.55 -2.43
CA ASP A 163 -17.62 -8.33 -1.63
C ASP A 163 -16.22 -7.69 -1.49
N TRP A 164 -15.21 -8.48 -1.17
CA TRP A 164 -13.82 -8.06 -1.00
C TRP A 164 -13.07 -7.78 -2.31
N SER A 165 -13.65 -8.07 -3.47
CA SER A 165 -13.16 -7.61 -4.78
C SER A 165 -14.02 -6.48 -5.36
N TYR A 166 -14.74 -5.75 -4.50
CA TYR A 166 -15.65 -4.66 -4.89
C TYR A 166 -16.75 -5.09 -5.89
N GLY A 167 -17.21 -6.35 -5.77
CA GLY A 167 -18.21 -6.91 -6.68
C GLY A 167 -17.68 -7.23 -8.08
N ARG A 168 -16.35 -7.33 -8.26
CA ARG A 168 -15.70 -7.49 -9.57
C ARG A 168 -15.00 -8.83 -9.72
N GLU A 169 -15.25 -9.50 -10.82
CA GLU A 169 -14.44 -10.60 -11.34
C GLU A 169 -13.19 -10.03 -12.04
N GLY A 170 -12.10 -10.78 -12.06
CA GLY A 170 -10.84 -10.34 -12.68
C GLY A 170 -10.10 -9.24 -11.89
N PHE A 171 -10.49 -8.99 -10.65
CA PHE A 171 -9.85 -7.99 -9.80
C PHE A 171 -8.43 -8.44 -9.40
N PRO A 172 -7.40 -7.57 -9.46
CA PRO A 172 -6.04 -7.92 -9.13
C PRO A 172 -5.92 -8.43 -7.68
N LEU A 173 -5.38 -9.65 -7.46
CA LEU A 173 -5.33 -10.25 -6.12
C LEU A 173 -4.55 -9.41 -5.10
N TYR A 174 -3.46 -8.77 -5.51
CA TYR A 174 -2.74 -7.89 -4.59
C TYR A 174 -3.63 -6.77 -4.05
N CYS A 175 -4.46 -6.16 -4.89
CA CYS A 175 -5.32 -5.05 -4.50
C CYS A 175 -6.46 -5.44 -3.55
N THR A 176 -6.77 -6.74 -3.43
CA THR A 176 -7.83 -7.21 -2.53
C THR A 176 -7.49 -7.03 -1.04
N HIS A 177 -6.20 -6.96 -0.65
CA HIS A 177 -5.84 -6.70 0.74
C HIS A 177 -6.38 -5.36 1.25
N CYS A 178 -6.55 -4.40 0.36
CA CYS A 178 -7.05 -3.07 0.70
C CYS A 178 -8.48 -3.13 1.24
N SER A 179 -9.38 -3.91 0.61
CA SER A 179 -10.76 -4.06 1.06
C SER A 179 -10.85 -4.72 2.44
N PHE A 180 -10.02 -5.74 2.69
CA PHE A 180 -9.97 -6.40 4.00
C PHE A 180 -9.44 -5.46 5.08
N MET A 181 -8.29 -4.85 4.81
CA MET A 181 -7.56 -4.05 5.80
C MET A 181 -8.28 -2.76 6.18
N ASN A 182 -8.95 -2.13 5.24
CA ASN A 182 -9.42 -0.77 5.40
C ASN A 182 -10.94 -0.65 5.53
N GLU A 183 -11.68 -1.67 5.10
CA GLU A 183 -13.14 -1.64 5.08
C GLU A 183 -13.75 -2.84 5.81
N LYS A 184 -13.65 -4.05 5.26
CA LYS A 184 -14.35 -5.24 5.77
C LYS A 184 -14.06 -5.53 7.24
N LEU A 185 -12.79 -5.72 7.59
CA LEU A 185 -12.42 -6.03 8.96
C LEU A 185 -12.57 -4.85 9.93
N PRO A 186 -12.26 -3.59 9.58
CA PRO A 186 -12.62 -2.45 10.41
C PRO A 186 -14.11 -2.33 10.73
N ILE A 187 -15.00 -2.67 9.80
CA ILE A 187 -16.45 -2.73 10.09
C ILE A 187 -16.74 -3.74 11.21
N GLU A 188 -16.12 -4.93 11.16
CA GLU A 188 -16.27 -5.95 12.20
C GLU A 188 -15.66 -5.51 13.54
N TRP A 189 -14.53 -4.80 13.51
CA TRP A 189 -13.78 -4.42 14.73
C TRP A 189 -14.33 -3.20 15.44
N SER A 190 -14.81 -2.21 14.69
CA SER A 190 -15.21 -0.89 15.22
C SER A 190 -16.57 -0.39 14.71
N GLY A 191 -17.25 -1.16 13.85
CA GLY A 191 -18.59 -0.83 13.34
C GLY A 191 -18.59 0.13 12.16
N PHE A 192 -17.42 0.52 11.65
CA PHE A 192 -17.30 1.39 10.46
C PHE A 192 -16.04 1.10 9.66
N PRO A 193 -16.05 1.32 8.33
CA PRO A 193 -14.83 1.22 7.51
C PRO A 193 -13.85 2.32 7.92
N LEU A 194 -12.57 1.96 8.13
CA LEU A 194 -11.56 2.88 8.64
C LEU A 194 -11.26 4.00 7.64
N TYR A 195 -10.96 3.64 6.40
CA TYR A 195 -10.84 4.56 5.26
C TYR A 195 -11.26 3.86 3.98
N PRO A 196 -12.56 3.99 3.66
CA PRO A 196 -13.14 3.35 2.50
C PRO A 196 -12.53 3.87 1.20
N SER A 197 -12.61 3.04 0.16
CA SER A 197 -11.99 3.33 -1.12
C SER A 197 -12.91 3.06 -2.31
N ASP A 198 -12.61 3.78 -3.39
CA ASP A 198 -13.13 3.49 -4.72
C ASP A 198 -11.92 3.09 -5.60
N PRO A 199 -11.76 1.78 -5.90
CA PRO A 199 -10.68 1.31 -6.75
C PRO A 199 -10.90 1.74 -8.20
N PRO A 200 -9.81 1.84 -9.02
CA PRO A 200 -9.92 2.23 -10.41
C PRO A 200 -10.76 1.24 -11.22
N GLU A 201 -11.46 1.72 -12.25
CA GLU A 201 -12.08 0.84 -13.24
C GLU A 201 -11.01 0.16 -14.08
N ASP A 202 -10.09 0.93 -14.65
CA ASP A 202 -8.88 0.44 -15.30
C ASP A 202 -7.65 0.70 -14.41
N PHE A 203 -7.05 -0.37 -13.89
CA PHE A 203 -5.87 -0.31 -13.03
C PHE A 203 -4.63 0.26 -13.72
N SER A 204 -4.63 0.37 -15.03
CA SER A 204 -3.49 0.91 -15.79
C SER A 204 -3.48 2.43 -15.82
N ILE A 205 -4.66 3.08 -15.79
CA ILE A 205 -4.79 4.51 -16.08
C ILE A 205 -5.63 5.29 -15.07
N ASP A 206 -6.67 4.68 -14.47
CA ASP A 206 -7.59 5.40 -13.59
C ASP A 206 -7.01 5.59 -12.18
N PRO A 207 -7.40 6.65 -11.46
CA PRO A 207 -6.98 6.85 -10.09
C PRO A 207 -7.65 5.84 -9.13
N CYS A 208 -6.95 5.51 -8.05
CA CYS A 208 -7.51 4.82 -6.88
C CYS A 208 -7.75 5.86 -5.79
N THR A 209 -8.98 5.99 -5.30
CA THR A 209 -9.37 7.05 -4.37
C THR A 209 -9.70 6.48 -3.00
N TRP A 210 -9.24 7.15 -1.95
CA TRP A 210 -9.37 6.78 -0.56
C TRP A 210 -9.93 7.93 0.24
N TYR A 211 -10.81 7.64 1.22
CA TYR A 211 -11.52 8.64 1.99
C TYR A 211 -11.29 8.46 3.48
N TRP A 212 -10.90 9.53 4.15
CA TRP A 212 -10.92 9.62 5.59
C TRP A 212 -12.02 10.55 6.03
N TYR A 213 -13.13 10.03 6.50
CA TYR A 213 -14.28 10.83 6.94
C TYR A 213 -14.03 11.39 8.34
N LYS A 214 -14.26 12.69 8.52
CA LYS A 214 -14.11 13.40 9.79
C LYS A 214 -15.07 12.89 10.85
N ASP A 215 -16.26 12.48 10.43
CA ASP A 215 -17.27 11.80 11.23
C ASP A 215 -17.63 10.47 10.55
N PRO A 216 -17.50 9.31 11.23
CA PRO A 216 -17.95 8.04 10.69
C PRO A 216 -19.43 8.02 10.30
N ALA A 217 -20.26 8.88 10.90
CA ALA A 217 -21.67 9.04 10.52
C ALA A 217 -21.85 9.63 9.11
N ALA A 218 -20.87 10.32 8.57
CA ALA A 218 -20.91 10.88 7.21
C ALA A 218 -20.49 9.88 6.11
N ILE A 219 -19.97 8.71 6.49
CA ILE A 219 -19.59 7.68 5.51
C ILE A 219 -20.84 7.18 4.79
N PRO A 220 -20.91 7.16 3.44
CA PRO A 220 -22.05 6.65 2.68
C PRO A 220 -22.36 5.17 2.94
N ASP A 221 -23.62 4.81 3.01
CA ASP A 221 -24.09 3.45 3.34
C ASP A 221 -23.55 2.37 2.39
N ARG A 222 -23.29 2.73 1.12
CA ARG A 222 -22.69 1.83 0.13
C ARG A 222 -21.41 1.12 0.62
N HIS A 223 -20.66 1.72 1.55
CA HIS A 223 -19.44 1.14 2.10
C HIS A 223 -19.70 0.07 3.16
N TRP A 224 -20.89 0.01 3.74
CA TRP A 224 -21.36 -1.13 4.55
C TRP A 224 -22.08 -2.16 3.70
N GLU A 225 -22.99 -1.69 2.84
CA GLU A 225 -23.80 -2.55 1.96
C GLU A 225 -22.92 -3.46 1.08
N ARG A 226 -21.77 -2.96 0.64
CA ARG A 226 -20.77 -3.73 -0.13
C ARG A 226 -20.38 -5.03 0.57
N TYR A 227 -20.33 -5.03 1.91
CA TYR A 227 -19.94 -6.18 2.72
C TYR A 227 -21.13 -6.86 3.40
N GLY A 228 -22.35 -6.56 2.98
CA GLY A 228 -23.56 -7.08 3.62
C GLY A 228 -23.75 -6.62 5.06
N ALA A 229 -23.03 -5.57 5.46
CA ALA A 229 -23.14 -4.98 6.80
C ALA A 229 -24.18 -3.85 6.82
N VAL A 230 -24.70 -3.59 8.01
CA VAL A 230 -25.64 -2.49 8.25
C VAL A 230 -24.97 -1.51 9.21
N ARG A 231 -25.11 -0.23 8.91
CA ARG A 231 -24.68 0.81 9.85
C ARG A 231 -25.48 0.67 11.15
N HIS A 232 -24.81 0.45 12.26
CA HIS A 232 -25.44 0.52 13.55
C HIS A 232 -25.64 1.98 13.95
N GLU A 233 -26.88 2.40 14.17
CA GLU A 233 -27.18 3.68 14.81
C GLU A 233 -26.56 3.65 16.23
N ARG A 234 -25.76 4.67 16.54
CA ARG A 234 -25.16 4.85 17.88
C ARG A 234 -26.11 5.57 18.81
#